data_07737af0a360bc6ea0b5a8cbe2246fe3
#
_entry.id   07737af0a360bc6ea0b5a8cbe2246fe3
#
_cell.length_a   1.000
_cell.length_b   1.000
_cell.length_c   1.000
_cell.angle_alpha   90.00
_cell.angle_beta   90.00
_cell.angle_gamma   90.00
#
_symmetry.space_group_name_H-M   'P 1'
#
loop_
_entity.id
_entity.type
_entity.pdbx_description
1 polymer ?
#
loop_
_entity_poly.entity_id
_entity_poly.type
_entity_poly.pdbx_seq_one_letter_code
_entity_poly.pdbx_strand_id
1 'polypeptide(L)'
;MDDHRLFLMGLQSVFKETDLIDIVGEARDGLEALKLVEEKHPDVVVMDITMPNMNGIEATRKICSDFPETKVLALSIHSGKRFVQKMLDAGASGYLLKDSAPDELVNAIQAIEAGNMYLSSTITATALGKDQDQDQDQVEDQSILQTKLYRPPLLGELVHRKKAIVQLNQNIHNPITLISAPAGYGKSLLASQWLEQTKLHYCWVSLDEELNDLRTFLSYTRRAIELKFPG
;
A
#
# COMPACT_ATOMS: atom_id res chain seq x y z
N MET A 1 7.17 -13.03 -0.31
CA MET A 1 7.91 -11.76 -0.19
C MET A 1 6.92 -10.67 0.16
N ASP A 2 6.99 -10.14 1.37
CA ASP A 2 6.00 -9.19 1.91
C ASP A 2 6.58 -8.53 3.16
N ASP A 3 6.36 -7.25 3.39
CA ASP A 3 6.84 -6.53 4.57
C ASP A 3 5.88 -6.69 5.79
N HIS A 4 4.69 -7.21 5.59
CA HIS A 4 3.69 -7.46 6.63
C HIS A 4 3.89 -8.82 7.30
N ARG A 5 4.57 -8.84 8.45
CA ARG A 5 4.92 -10.08 9.19
C ARG A 5 3.70 -10.96 9.52
N LEU A 6 2.57 -10.38 9.91
CA LEU A 6 1.36 -11.14 10.22
C LEU A 6 0.80 -11.86 9.00
N PHE A 7 0.91 -11.23 7.84
CA PHE A 7 0.48 -11.82 6.58
C PHE A 7 1.37 -13.00 6.20
N LEU A 8 2.69 -12.85 6.29
CA LEU A 8 3.64 -13.97 6.08
C LEU A 8 3.37 -15.16 7.00
N MET A 9 3.09 -14.91 8.29
CA MET A 9 2.72 -15.97 9.23
C MET A 9 1.42 -16.68 8.84
N GLY A 10 0.44 -15.93 8.31
CA GLY A 10 -0.81 -16.48 7.78
C GLY A 10 -0.55 -17.41 6.59
N LEU A 11 0.26 -16.97 5.64
CA LEU A 11 0.66 -17.77 4.47
C LEU A 11 1.40 -19.06 4.88
N GLN A 12 2.32 -18.96 5.85
CA GLN A 12 3.00 -20.16 6.38
C GLN A 12 2.03 -21.19 6.96
N SER A 13 0.97 -20.73 7.66
CA SER A 13 -0.05 -21.64 8.20
C SER A 13 -0.80 -22.35 7.09
N VAL A 14 -1.21 -21.63 6.06
CA VAL A 14 -1.90 -22.17 4.89
C VAL A 14 -1.05 -23.23 4.17
N PHE A 15 0.23 -22.92 3.93
CA PHE A 15 1.11 -23.84 3.20
C PHE A 15 1.52 -25.07 4.02
N LYS A 16 1.58 -24.97 5.35
CA LYS A 16 1.82 -26.13 6.23
C LYS A 16 0.67 -27.15 6.25
N GLU A 17 -0.54 -26.72 5.93
CA GLU A 17 -1.70 -27.61 5.83
C GLU A 17 -1.74 -28.35 4.49
N THR A 18 -0.93 -27.95 3.53
CA THR A 18 -0.82 -28.59 2.22
C THR A 18 0.58 -29.18 2.08
N ASP A 19 0.73 -30.51 1.96
CA ASP A 19 2.01 -31.17 1.64
C ASP A 19 2.51 -30.88 0.21
N LEU A 20 1.96 -29.86 -0.46
CA LEU A 20 2.17 -29.57 -1.88
C LEU A 20 3.17 -28.45 -2.14
N ILE A 21 3.43 -27.58 -1.14
CA ILE A 21 4.25 -26.36 -1.30
C ILE A 21 5.29 -26.30 -0.18
N ASP A 22 6.56 -26.19 -0.56
CA ASP A 22 7.66 -26.01 0.37
C ASP A 22 8.14 -24.56 0.38
N ILE A 23 8.18 -23.92 1.56
CA ILE A 23 8.63 -22.54 1.72
C ILE A 23 10.15 -22.55 1.90
N VAL A 24 10.87 -22.16 0.88
CA VAL A 24 12.35 -22.13 0.87
C VAL A 24 12.95 -20.82 1.39
N GLY A 25 12.16 -19.76 1.54
CA GLY A 25 12.62 -18.48 2.08
C GLY A 25 11.55 -17.40 2.17
N GLU A 26 11.87 -16.35 2.95
CA GLU A 26 11.05 -15.16 3.14
C GLU A 26 11.90 -13.91 2.97
N ALA A 27 11.36 -12.89 2.31
CA ALA A 27 11.99 -11.58 2.17
C ALA A 27 10.99 -10.46 2.50
N ARG A 28 11.51 -9.34 2.98
CA ARG A 28 10.72 -8.16 3.39
C ARG A 28 10.82 -7.00 2.41
N ASP A 29 11.71 -7.10 1.45
CA ASP A 29 11.85 -6.13 0.37
C ASP A 29 12.38 -6.81 -0.91
N GLY A 30 12.38 -6.05 -2.01
CA GLY A 30 12.80 -6.57 -3.30
C GLY A 30 14.30 -6.90 -3.38
N LEU A 31 15.16 -6.23 -2.58
CA LEU A 31 16.60 -6.51 -2.58
C LEU A 31 16.90 -7.84 -1.89
N GLU A 32 16.22 -8.09 -0.75
CA GLU A 32 16.30 -9.37 -0.04
C GLU A 32 15.71 -10.50 -0.89
N ALA A 33 14.62 -10.22 -1.59
CA ALA A 33 13.98 -11.16 -2.51
C ALA A 33 14.95 -11.63 -3.62
N LEU A 34 15.67 -10.72 -4.27
CA LEU A 34 16.64 -11.03 -5.30
C LEU A 34 17.76 -11.94 -4.78
N LYS A 35 18.31 -11.65 -3.60
CA LYS A 35 19.35 -12.49 -2.97
C LYS A 35 18.85 -13.90 -2.69
N LEU A 36 17.62 -14.02 -2.15
CA LEU A 36 17.05 -15.33 -1.88
C LEU A 36 16.75 -16.11 -3.15
N VAL A 37 16.30 -15.48 -4.22
CA VAL A 37 16.11 -16.14 -5.52
C VAL A 37 17.44 -16.66 -6.07
N GLU A 38 18.51 -15.85 -6.00
CA GLU A 38 19.86 -16.27 -6.42
C GLU A 38 20.40 -17.44 -5.58
N GLU A 39 20.13 -17.46 -4.27
CA GLU A 39 20.64 -18.51 -3.37
C GLU A 39 19.82 -19.80 -3.40
N LYS A 40 18.51 -19.69 -3.55
CA LYS A 40 17.55 -20.79 -3.34
C LYS A 40 16.94 -21.34 -4.62
N HIS A 41 17.02 -20.58 -5.72
CA HIS A 41 16.43 -20.95 -7.02
C HIS A 41 14.97 -21.47 -6.89
N PRO A 42 14.05 -20.71 -6.30
CA PRO A 42 12.68 -21.16 -6.12
C PRO A 42 11.96 -21.29 -7.46
N ASP A 43 11.02 -22.23 -7.56
CA ASP A 43 10.17 -22.38 -8.75
C ASP A 43 9.20 -21.22 -8.88
N VAL A 44 8.61 -20.79 -7.73
CA VAL A 44 7.63 -19.70 -7.65
C VAL A 44 7.99 -18.71 -6.55
N VAL A 45 7.89 -17.43 -6.86
CA VAL A 45 7.96 -16.31 -5.90
C VAL A 45 6.60 -15.66 -5.78
N VAL A 46 6.03 -15.67 -4.59
CA VAL A 46 4.84 -14.86 -4.25
C VAL A 46 5.33 -13.48 -3.83
N MET A 47 4.99 -12.44 -4.60
CA MET A 47 5.56 -11.11 -4.52
C MET A 47 4.51 -10.05 -4.20
N ASP A 48 4.64 -9.36 -3.05
CA ASP A 48 3.88 -8.14 -2.83
C ASP A 48 4.38 -7.00 -3.74
N ILE A 49 3.46 -6.13 -4.15
CA ILE A 49 3.79 -4.96 -4.97
C ILE A 49 4.42 -3.87 -4.12
N THR A 50 3.88 -3.62 -2.94
CA THR A 50 4.25 -2.49 -2.08
C THR A 50 5.22 -2.95 -1.00
N MET A 51 6.50 -2.75 -1.23
CA MET A 51 7.56 -3.06 -0.28
C MET A 51 8.56 -1.90 -0.17
N PRO A 52 9.24 -1.75 0.99
CA PRO A 52 10.29 -0.74 1.17
C PRO A 52 11.52 -1.04 0.29
N ASN A 53 12.44 -0.07 0.18
CA ASN A 53 13.71 -0.12 -0.53
C ASN A 53 13.58 -0.42 -2.05
N MET A 54 13.07 -1.57 -2.42
CA MET A 54 12.77 -1.98 -3.79
C MET A 54 11.36 -2.58 -3.84
N ASN A 55 10.47 -1.97 -4.63
CA ASN A 55 9.09 -2.43 -4.79
C ASN A 55 9.01 -3.73 -5.60
N GLY A 56 7.86 -4.43 -5.49
CA GLY A 56 7.66 -5.74 -6.13
C GLY A 56 7.69 -5.70 -7.66
N ILE A 57 7.33 -4.57 -8.30
CA ILE A 57 7.38 -4.45 -9.77
C ILE A 57 8.83 -4.45 -10.26
N GLU A 58 9.70 -3.68 -9.58
CA GLU A 58 11.13 -3.63 -9.90
C GLU A 58 11.82 -4.97 -9.61
N ALA A 59 11.49 -5.59 -8.47
CA ALA A 59 12.00 -6.91 -8.12
C ALA A 59 11.57 -7.97 -9.14
N THR A 60 10.28 -8.00 -9.51
CA THR A 60 9.75 -8.93 -10.52
C THR A 60 10.48 -8.79 -11.84
N ARG A 61 10.67 -7.55 -12.33
CA ARG A 61 11.39 -7.33 -13.61
C ARG A 61 12.80 -7.89 -13.58
N LYS A 62 13.53 -7.72 -12.47
CA LYS A 62 14.88 -8.28 -12.32
C LYS A 62 14.86 -9.79 -12.19
N ILE A 63 13.96 -10.35 -11.38
CA ILE A 63 13.83 -11.80 -11.22
C ILE A 63 13.54 -12.46 -12.57
N CYS A 64 12.57 -11.98 -13.32
CA CYS A 64 12.20 -12.55 -14.60
C CYS A 64 13.28 -12.38 -15.68
N SER A 65 14.11 -11.31 -15.58
CA SER A 65 15.26 -11.10 -16.49
C SER A 65 16.44 -12.01 -16.16
N ASP A 66 16.80 -12.09 -14.87
CA ASP A 66 18.03 -12.71 -14.42
C ASP A 66 17.84 -14.21 -14.10
N PHE A 67 16.62 -14.61 -13.74
CA PHE A 67 16.21 -15.97 -13.36
C PHE A 67 14.93 -16.40 -14.10
N PRO A 68 14.98 -16.68 -15.42
CA PRO A 68 13.79 -16.93 -16.24
C PRO A 68 13.01 -18.21 -15.86
N GLU A 69 13.63 -19.14 -15.16
CA GLU A 69 12.97 -20.35 -14.65
C GLU A 69 12.08 -20.05 -13.44
N THR A 70 12.40 -19.00 -12.65
CA THR A 70 11.62 -18.60 -11.49
C THR A 70 10.37 -17.83 -11.95
N LYS A 71 9.19 -18.32 -11.61
CA LYS A 71 7.92 -17.67 -11.92
C LYS A 71 7.52 -16.72 -10.80
N VAL A 72 6.84 -15.63 -11.14
CA VAL A 72 6.40 -14.64 -10.14
C VAL A 72 4.88 -14.55 -10.13
N LEU A 73 4.27 -14.80 -8.96
CA LEU A 73 2.86 -14.53 -8.65
C LEU A 73 2.78 -13.22 -7.86
N ALA A 74 2.19 -12.19 -8.45
CA ALA A 74 1.89 -10.95 -7.75
C ALA A 74 0.77 -11.17 -6.73
N LEU A 75 0.96 -10.67 -5.52
CA LEU A 75 -0.04 -10.70 -4.46
C LEU A 75 -0.21 -9.28 -3.92
N SER A 76 -1.41 -8.69 -4.05
CA SER A 76 -1.61 -7.27 -3.81
C SER A 76 -2.98 -6.94 -3.23
N ILE A 77 -3.08 -5.84 -2.51
CA ILE A 77 -4.38 -5.24 -2.12
C ILE A 77 -5.01 -4.43 -3.27
N HIS A 78 -4.27 -4.18 -4.35
CA HIS A 78 -4.71 -3.33 -5.46
C HIS A 78 -5.39 -4.17 -6.56
N SER A 79 -6.64 -3.87 -6.89
CA SER A 79 -7.40 -4.50 -7.99
C SER A 79 -7.37 -3.71 -9.29
N GLY A 80 -6.77 -2.52 -9.30
CA GLY A 80 -6.77 -1.61 -10.46
C GLY A 80 -6.00 -2.16 -11.66
N LYS A 81 -6.62 -2.08 -12.86
CA LYS A 81 -6.07 -2.56 -14.15
C LYS A 81 -4.59 -2.16 -14.36
N ARG A 82 -4.21 -0.96 -13.95
CA ARG A 82 -2.86 -0.43 -14.10
C ARG A 82 -1.80 -1.20 -13.29
N PHE A 83 -2.12 -1.61 -12.06
CA PHE A 83 -1.18 -2.39 -11.25
C PHE A 83 -1.01 -3.79 -11.82
N VAL A 84 -2.12 -4.39 -12.25
CA VAL A 84 -2.11 -5.69 -12.95
C VAL A 84 -1.24 -5.60 -14.19
N GLN A 85 -1.47 -4.60 -15.04
CA GLN A 85 -0.70 -4.42 -16.29
C GLN A 85 0.80 -4.24 -15.99
N LYS A 86 1.18 -3.37 -15.05
CA LYS A 86 2.59 -3.15 -14.69
C LYS A 86 3.29 -4.41 -14.19
N MET A 87 2.59 -5.27 -13.42
CA MET A 87 3.16 -6.52 -12.96
C MET A 87 3.32 -7.52 -14.10
N LEU A 88 2.34 -7.63 -14.99
CA LEU A 88 2.42 -8.49 -16.18
C LEU A 88 3.52 -7.99 -17.14
N ASP A 89 3.64 -6.69 -17.37
CA ASP A 89 4.71 -6.08 -18.17
C ASP A 89 6.11 -6.27 -17.53
N ALA A 90 6.16 -6.43 -16.21
CA ALA A 90 7.39 -6.79 -15.51
C ALA A 90 7.76 -8.29 -15.63
N GLY A 91 6.85 -9.11 -16.17
CA GLY A 91 7.06 -10.53 -16.40
C GLY A 91 6.34 -11.45 -15.39
N ALA A 92 5.47 -10.93 -14.54
CA ALA A 92 4.70 -11.76 -13.62
C ALA A 92 3.85 -12.78 -14.38
N SER A 93 3.85 -14.03 -13.88
CA SER A 93 3.05 -15.15 -14.42
C SER A 93 1.62 -15.17 -13.89
N GLY A 94 1.31 -14.34 -12.89
CA GLY A 94 -0.04 -14.24 -12.35
C GLY A 94 -0.23 -13.06 -11.40
N TYR A 95 -1.50 -12.80 -11.08
CA TYR A 95 -1.91 -11.74 -10.16
C TYR A 95 -3.09 -12.18 -9.31
N LEU A 96 -2.94 -12.06 -7.98
CA LEU A 96 -3.92 -12.42 -7.00
C LEU A 96 -4.12 -11.28 -6.01
N LEU A 97 -5.34 -11.10 -5.50
CA LEU A 97 -5.61 -10.14 -4.43
C LEU A 97 -5.31 -10.76 -3.05
N LYS A 98 -4.81 -9.95 -2.10
CA LYS A 98 -4.51 -10.39 -0.72
C LYS A 98 -5.75 -10.78 0.08
N ASP A 99 -6.95 -10.38 -0.35
CA ASP A 99 -8.24 -10.76 0.22
C ASP A 99 -8.83 -12.04 -0.38
N SER A 100 -8.13 -12.65 -1.34
CA SER A 100 -8.52 -13.95 -1.90
C SER A 100 -8.44 -15.07 -0.87
N ALA A 101 -9.29 -16.09 -1.04
CA ALA A 101 -9.29 -17.25 -0.17
C ALA A 101 -7.93 -18.00 -0.22
N PRO A 102 -7.46 -18.57 0.89
CA PRO A 102 -6.19 -19.31 0.92
C PRO A 102 -6.07 -20.39 -0.16
N ASP A 103 -7.16 -21.11 -0.44
CA ASP A 103 -7.20 -22.15 -1.48
C ASP A 103 -6.94 -21.58 -2.88
N GLU A 104 -7.35 -20.34 -3.13
CA GLU A 104 -7.11 -19.67 -4.40
C GLU A 104 -5.61 -19.41 -4.62
N LEU A 105 -4.87 -19.10 -3.56
CA LEU A 105 -3.41 -18.93 -3.62
C LEU A 105 -2.70 -20.23 -3.96
N VAL A 106 -3.10 -21.36 -3.36
CA VAL A 106 -2.54 -22.69 -3.67
C VAL A 106 -2.80 -23.04 -5.13
N ASN A 107 -4.04 -22.86 -5.60
CA ASN A 107 -4.42 -23.12 -7.00
C ASN A 107 -3.64 -22.23 -7.98
N ALA A 108 -3.41 -20.94 -7.62
CA ALA A 108 -2.65 -20.02 -8.43
C ALA A 108 -1.18 -20.46 -8.57
N ILE A 109 -0.54 -20.88 -7.48
CA ILE A 109 0.85 -21.36 -7.48
C ILE A 109 0.96 -22.61 -8.38
N GLN A 110 0.08 -23.59 -8.22
CA GLN A 110 0.07 -24.81 -9.04
C GLN A 110 -0.15 -24.51 -10.54
N ALA A 111 -1.06 -23.58 -10.86
CA ALA A 111 -1.29 -23.20 -12.25
C ALA A 111 -0.05 -22.54 -12.88
N ILE A 112 0.64 -21.68 -12.13
CA ILE A 112 1.86 -20.98 -12.58
C ILE A 112 3.03 -21.95 -12.72
N GLU A 113 3.20 -22.91 -11.79
CA GLU A 113 4.20 -23.95 -11.88
C GLU A 113 4.00 -24.80 -13.15
N ALA A 114 2.73 -25.12 -13.46
CA ALA A 114 2.37 -25.82 -14.70
C ALA A 114 2.56 -24.97 -15.99
N GLY A 115 3.06 -23.74 -15.88
CA GLY A 115 3.29 -22.84 -17.00
C GLY A 115 2.06 -22.05 -17.48
N ASN A 116 0.98 -22.06 -16.74
CA ASN A 116 -0.22 -21.30 -17.06
C ASN A 116 -0.20 -19.94 -16.37
N MET A 117 -0.76 -18.91 -17.04
CA MET A 117 -1.01 -17.63 -16.39
C MET A 117 -2.21 -17.73 -15.46
N TYR A 118 -2.14 -17.11 -14.26
CA TYR A 118 -3.24 -17.07 -13.31
C TYR A 118 -3.65 -15.63 -12.98
N LEU A 119 -4.92 -15.31 -13.18
CA LEU A 119 -5.53 -14.05 -12.74
C LEU A 119 -6.76 -14.39 -11.90
N SER A 120 -6.91 -13.78 -10.72
CA SER A 120 -8.10 -14.00 -9.89
C SER A 120 -9.38 -13.60 -10.66
N SER A 121 -10.50 -14.22 -10.31
CA SER A 121 -11.80 -13.96 -10.96
C SER A 121 -12.20 -12.49 -10.91
N THR A 122 -11.92 -11.81 -9.81
CA THR A 122 -12.16 -10.36 -9.63
C THR A 122 -11.32 -9.53 -10.61
N ILE A 123 -10.05 -9.89 -10.79
CA ILE A 123 -9.14 -9.21 -11.72
C ILE A 123 -9.55 -9.48 -13.17
N THR A 124 -9.93 -10.72 -13.50
CA THR A 124 -10.40 -11.10 -14.83
C THR A 124 -11.65 -10.32 -15.20
N ALA A 125 -12.60 -10.16 -14.29
CA ALA A 125 -13.81 -9.36 -14.50
C ALA A 125 -13.48 -7.86 -14.75
N THR A 126 -12.53 -7.30 -14.03
CA THR A 126 -12.07 -5.92 -14.20
C THR A 126 -11.28 -5.74 -15.51
N ALA A 127 -10.50 -6.74 -15.92
CA ALA A 127 -9.72 -6.69 -17.16
C ALA A 127 -10.58 -6.91 -18.43
N LEU A 128 -11.66 -7.71 -18.33
CA LEU A 128 -12.57 -8.02 -19.45
C LEU A 128 -13.80 -7.11 -19.51
N GLY A 129 -14.12 -6.38 -18.44
CA GLY A 129 -15.20 -5.42 -18.40
C GLY A 129 -14.94 -4.30 -19.41
N LYS A 130 -15.83 -4.17 -20.40
CA LYS A 130 -15.81 -3.11 -21.40
C LYS A 130 -15.80 -1.75 -20.69
N ASP A 131 -14.78 -1.00 -21.00
CA ASP A 131 -14.69 0.45 -21.08
C ASP A 131 -15.76 1.27 -20.32
N GLN A 132 -15.43 1.66 -19.11
CA GLN A 132 -15.56 3.05 -18.76
C GLN A 132 -14.15 3.61 -18.62
N ASP A 133 -13.53 3.79 -19.80
CA ASP A 133 -12.36 4.63 -19.97
C ASP A 133 -12.79 6.06 -19.62
N GLN A 134 -12.54 6.44 -18.40
CA GLN A 134 -12.20 7.82 -18.12
C GLN A 134 -10.68 7.86 -18.04
N ASP A 135 -10.07 7.67 -19.21
CA ASP A 135 -8.72 8.11 -19.48
C ASP A 135 -8.70 9.63 -19.37
N GLN A 136 -8.22 10.09 -18.26
CA GLN A 136 -7.60 11.41 -18.19
C GLN A 136 -6.41 11.33 -17.24
N ASP A 137 -5.30 11.80 -17.71
CA ASP A 137 -4.01 12.10 -17.09
C ASP A 137 -3.98 12.37 -15.57
N GLN A 138 -4.46 11.43 -14.73
CA GLN A 138 -4.41 11.51 -13.28
C GLN A 138 -3.63 10.32 -12.70
N VAL A 139 -2.44 10.13 -13.24
CA VAL A 139 -1.60 8.96 -13.02
C VAL A 139 -0.89 8.95 -11.65
N GLU A 140 -0.89 10.06 -10.93
CA GLU A 140 -0.28 10.16 -9.59
C GLU A 140 -1.30 10.08 -8.44
N ASP A 141 -2.61 10.14 -8.71
CA ASP A 141 -3.60 10.50 -7.71
C ASP A 141 -4.36 9.31 -7.07
N GLN A 142 -4.34 8.11 -7.67
CA GLN A 142 -5.07 6.95 -7.13
C GLN A 142 -4.32 6.16 -6.05
N SER A 143 -3.02 6.45 -5.82
CA SER A 143 -2.29 5.90 -4.67
C SER A 143 -2.55 6.68 -3.37
N ILE A 144 -3.23 7.82 -3.47
CA ILE A 144 -3.50 8.69 -2.33
C ILE A 144 -4.77 8.21 -1.62
N LEU A 145 -4.62 7.61 -0.45
CA LEU A 145 -5.76 7.27 0.41
C LEU A 145 -6.45 8.57 0.84
N GLN A 146 -7.61 8.84 0.29
CA GLN A 146 -8.37 10.06 0.59
C GLN A 146 -8.62 10.23 2.09
N THR A 147 -8.76 9.13 2.84
CA THR A 147 -8.91 9.15 4.30
C THR A 147 -7.78 9.87 5.03
N LYS A 148 -6.54 9.86 4.47
CA LYS A 148 -5.38 10.58 5.03
C LYS A 148 -5.45 12.09 4.80
N LEU A 149 -6.29 12.55 3.87
CA LEU A 149 -6.46 13.97 3.51
C LEU A 149 -7.61 14.64 4.26
N TYR A 150 -8.36 13.88 5.05
CA TYR A 150 -9.47 14.40 5.82
C TYR A 150 -9.15 14.47 7.31
N ARG A 151 -9.49 15.60 7.90
CA ARG A 151 -9.42 15.81 9.34
C ARG A 151 -10.34 14.83 10.07
N PRO A 152 -9.91 14.19 11.17
CA PRO A 152 -10.79 13.35 11.97
C PRO A 152 -12.05 14.11 12.41
N PRO A 153 -13.26 13.53 12.23
CA PRO A 153 -14.49 14.16 12.66
C PRO A 153 -14.57 14.26 14.20
N LEU A 154 -15.16 15.31 14.69
CA LEU A 154 -15.43 15.50 16.12
C LEU A 154 -16.72 14.77 16.47
N LEU A 155 -16.63 13.53 16.96
CA LEU A 155 -17.78 12.69 17.34
C LEU A 155 -17.93 12.62 18.87
N GLY A 156 -19.16 12.77 19.39
CA GLY A 156 -19.51 12.58 20.79
C GLY A 156 -19.16 13.74 21.72
N GLU A 157 -19.30 13.51 23.04
CA GLU A 157 -18.91 14.46 24.07
C GLU A 157 -17.37 14.56 24.16
N LEU A 158 -16.85 15.67 23.70
CA LEU A 158 -15.41 15.92 23.66
C LEU A 158 -14.94 16.66 24.91
N VAL A 159 -13.84 16.20 25.49
CA VAL A 159 -13.13 16.96 26.52
C VAL A 159 -12.54 18.23 25.90
N HIS A 160 -13.13 19.38 26.23
CA HIS A 160 -12.64 20.67 25.76
C HIS A 160 -11.32 21.06 26.46
N ARG A 161 -10.22 21.05 25.73
CA ARG A 161 -8.89 21.42 26.23
C ARG A 161 -8.63 22.92 26.09
N LYS A 162 -9.47 23.77 26.75
CA LYS A 162 -9.42 25.22 26.62
C LYS A 162 -8.04 25.83 26.75
N LYS A 163 -7.22 25.40 27.74
CA LYS A 163 -5.84 25.89 27.92
C LYS A 163 -4.94 25.65 26.74
N ALA A 164 -5.00 24.43 26.16
CA ALA A 164 -4.18 24.09 24.99
C ALA A 164 -4.61 24.87 23.74
N ILE A 165 -5.91 25.05 23.54
CA ILE A 165 -6.44 25.85 22.41
C ILE A 165 -6.03 27.32 22.54
N VAL A 166 -6.03 27.89 23.75
CA VAL A 166 -5.54 29.27 23.98
C VAL A 166 -4.06 29.40 23.62
N GLN A 167 -3.22 28.41 24.00
CA GLN A 167 -1.81 28.39 23.64
C GLN A 167 -1.60 28.28 22.12
N LEU A 168 -2.37 27.45 21.43
CA LEU A 168 -2.32 27.34 19.97
C LEU A 168 -2.68 28.66 19.30
N ASN A 169 -3.73 29.34 19.76
CA ASN A 169 -4.15 30.64 19.23
C ASN A 169 -3.11 31.75 19.46
N GLN A 170 -2.43 31.75 20.61
CA GLN A 170 -1.35 32.70 20.87
C GLN A 170 -0.16 32.54 19.95
N ASN A 171 0.05 31.32 19.45
CA ASN A 171 1.19 30.95 18.58
C ASN A 171 0.81 30.76 17.11
N ILE A 172 -0.36 31.22 16.69
CA ILE A 172 -0.93 30.99 15.35
C ILE A 172 -0.06 31.57 14.23
N HIS A 173 0.75 32.59 14.52
CA HIS A 173 1.65 33.22 13.55
C HIS A 173 3.03 32.56 13.49
N ASN A 174 3.30 31.57 14.33
CA ASN A 174 4.57 30.85 14.29
C ASN A 174 4.60 29.96 13.04
N PRO A 175 5.74 29.89 12.35
CA PRO A 175 5.87 29.08 11.13
C PRO A 175 5.69 27.58 11.39
N ILE A 176 5.97 27.11 12.61
CA ILE A 176 5.82 25.71 13.01
C ILE A 176 5.26 25.65 14.44
N THR A 177 4.27 24.80 14.64
CA THR A 177 3.73 24.46 15.96
C THR A 177 3.73 22.94 16.12
N LEU A 178 4.43 22.42 17.15
CA LEU A 178 4.50 21.01 17.45
C LEU A 178 3.59 20.64 18.62
N ILE A 179 2.64 19.71 18.39
CA ILE A 179 1.81 19.10 19.45
C ILE A 179 2.39 17.70 19.73
N SER A 180 3.08 17.56 20.86
CA SER A 180 3.70 16.30 21.29
C SER A 180 3.02 15.70 22.49
N ALA A 181 2.66 14.41 22.42
CA ALA A 181 2.14 13.60 23.52
C ALA A 181 2.20 12.11 23.14
N PRO A 182 2.12 11.16 24.09
CA PRO A 182 2.04 9.73 23.78
C PRO A 182 0.86 9.36 22.88
N ALA A 183 0.90 8.16 22.28
CA ALA A 183 -0.22 7.64 21.49
C ALA A 183 -1.51 7.59 22.35
N GLY A 184 -2.67 7.82 21.73
CA GLY A 184 -3.96 7.82 22.43
C GLY A 184 -4.30 9.10 23.21
N TYR A 185 -3.40 10.05 23.41
CA TYR A 185 -3.63 11.29 24.15
C TYR A 185 -4.39 12.38 23.35
N GLY A 186 -4.96 12.04 22.21
CA GLY A 186 -5.85 12.91 21.45
C GLY A 186 -5.19 14.12 20.80
N LYS A 187 -3.95 13.99 20.31
CA LYS A 187 -3.24 15.05 19.56
C LYS A 187 -4.01 15.50 18.32
N SER A 188 -4.40 14.56 17.47
CA SER A 188 -5.15 14.84 16.25
C SER A 188 -6.53 15.45 16.56
N LEU A 189 -7.16 15.01 17.66
CA LEU A 189 -8.43 15.53 18.11
C LEU A 189 -8.31 16.99 18.61
N LEU A 190 -7.23 17.30 19.35
CA LEU A 190 -6.93 18.67 19.76
C LEU A 190 -6.71 19.59 18.56
N ALA A 191 -5.93 19.15 17.56
CA ALA A 191 -5.72 19.88 16.32
C ALA A 191 -7.06 20.10 15.58
N SER A 192 -7.90 19.04 15.49
CA SER A 192 -9.24 19.14 14.91
C SER A 192 -10.14 20.15 15.65
N GLN A 193 -10.17 20.13 16.98
CA GLN A 193 -10.94 21.10 17.79
C GLN A 193 -10.46 22.54 17.58
N TRP A 194 -9.14 22.71 17.50
CA TRP A 194 -8.55 24.03 17.26
C TRP A 194 -8.90 24.57 15.87
N LEU A 195 -8.74 23.77 14.83
CA LEU A 195 -9.07 24.15 13.45
C LEU A 195 -10.57 24.43 13.26
N GLU A 196 -11.46 23.76 14.01
CA GLU A 196 -12.90 24.06 13.99
C GLU A 196 -13.22 25.46 14.50
N GLN A 197 -12.46 25.95 15.49
CA GLN A 197 -12.66 27.26 16.11
C GLN A 197 -11.95 28.39 15.36
N THR A 198 -11.00 28.05 14.48
CA THR A 198 -10.27 29.04 13.70
C THR A 198 -10.92 29.25 12.34
N LYS A 199 -10.83 30.47 11.80
CA LYS A 199 -11.26 30.77 10.41
C LYS A 199 -10.11 30.58 9.39
N LEU A 200 -9.09 29.83 9.77
CA LEU A 200 -7.94 29.58 8.90
C LEU A 200 -8.32 28.63 7.76
N HIS A 201 -7.78 28.89 6.60
CA HIS A 201 -7.73 27.90 5.55
C HIS A 201 -6.61 26.90 5.88
N TYR A 202 -6.90 25.62 5.84
CA TYR A 202 -5.93 24.58 6.17
C TYR A 202 -6.06 23.39 5.25
N CYS A 203 -4.95 22.69 5.09
CA CYS A 203 -4.91 21.35 4.52
C CYS A 203 -4.59 20.35 5.63
N TRP A 204 -5.04 19.12 5.47
CA TRP A 204 -4.77 18.04 6.40
C TRP A 204 -4.06 16.89 5.70
N VAL A 205 -2.99 16.40 6.30
CA VAL A 205 -2.32 15.15 5.89
C VAL A 205 -2.03 14.34 7.14
N SER A 206 -2.59 13.14 7.23
CA SER A 206 -2.26 12.17 8.29
C SER A 206 -1.02 11.40 7.88
N LEU A 207 0.02 11.47 8.72
CA LEU A 207 1.30 10.82 8.47
C LEU A 207 1.34 9.47 9.18
N ASP A 208 1.83 8.46 8.49
CA ASP A 208 2.16 7.13 9.00
C ASP A 208 3.45 6.63 8.33
N GLU A 209 3.82 5.38 8.58
CA GLU A 209 5.05 4.79 8.03
C GLU A 209 5.07 4.74 6.49
N GLU A 210 3.91 4.66 5.85
CA GLU A 210 3.82 4.66 4.37
C GLU A 210 4.22 5.99 3.73
N LEU A 211 4.14 7.12 4.48
CA LEU A 211 4.56 8.44 4.02
C LEU A 211 6.03 8.76 4.35
N ASN A 212 6.82 7.78 4.73
CA ASN A 212 8.24 7.96 5.04
C ASN A 212 9.10 8.20 3.77
N ASP A 213 8.55 7.95 2.59
CA ASP A 213 9.15 8.31 1.32
C ASP A 213 8.82 9.76 0.93
N LEU A 214 9.85 10.56 0.59
CA LEU A 214 9.70 11.98 0.25
C LEU A 214 8.76 12.21 -0.94
N ARG A 215 8.80 11.35 -1.94
CA ARG A 215 7.96 11.49 -3.14
C ARG A 215 6.48 11.29 -2.77
N THR A 216 6.18 10.25 -2.02
CA THR A 216 4.84 9.95 -1.51
C THR A 216 4.35 11.09 -0.61
N PHE A 217 5.16 11.56 0.34
CA PHE A 217 4.82 12.72 1.19
C PHE A 217 4.47 13.97 0.39
N LEU A 218 5.28 14.31 -0.63
CA LEU A 218 5.04 15.47 -1.48
C LEU A 218 3.76 15.31 -2.32
N SER A 219 3.45 14.11 -2.81
CA SER A 219 2.21 13.83 -3.56
C SER A 219 0.97 14.03 -2.68
N TYR A 220 0.97 13.53 -1.44
CA TYR A 220 -0.12 13.78 -0.49
C TYR A 220 -0.25 15.27 -0.12
N THR A 221 0.87 15.96 0.07
CA THR A 221 0.87 17.38 0.38
C THR A 221 0.31 18.20 -0.78
N ARG A 222 0.75 17.93 -2.02
CA ARG A 222 0.22 18.57 -3.24
C ARG A 222 -1.29 18.36 -3.33
N ARG A 223 -1.74 17.12 -3.17
CA ARG A 223 -3.17 16.80 -3.28
C ARG A 223 -4.02 17.45 -2.19
N ALA A 224 -3.51 17.51 -0.96
CA ALA A 224 -4.20 18.21 0.13
C ALA A 224 -4.40 19.69 -0.19
N ILE A 225 -3.41 20.34 -0.83
CA ILE A 225 -3.48 21.74 -1.26
C ILE A 225 -4.49 21.90 -2.40
N GLU A 226 -4.42 21.09 -3.45
CA GLU A 226 -5.33 21.13 -4.60
C GLU A 226 -6.79 20.97 -4.21
N LEU A 227 -7.10 20.08 -3.23
CA LEU A 227 -8.46 19.89 -2.73
C LEU A 227 -9.04 21.12 -2.03
N LYS A 228 -8.21 21.99 -1.47
CA LYS A 228 -8.64 23.19 -0.74
C LYS A 228 -8.52 24.48 -1.51
N PHE A 229 -7.60 24.51 -2.45
CA PHE A 229 -7.28 25.68 -3.27
C PHE A 229 -7.23 25.24 -4.75
N PRO A 230 -8.40 24.89 -5.33
CA PRO A 230 -8.46 24.58 -6.75
C PRO A 230 -8.03 25.83 -7.53
N GLY A 231 -6.97 25.68 -8.35
CA GLY A 231 -6.42 26.74 -9.19
C GLY A 231 -7.35 27.15 -10.32
#